data_a4baab56221f9bc98fb82e7afd29e0c4
#
_entry.id   a4baab56221f9bc98fb82e7afd29e0c4
#
_cell.length_a   1.000
_cell.length_b   1.000
_cell.length_c   1.000
_cell.angle_alpha   90.00
_cell.angle_beta   90.00
_cell.angle_gamma   90.00
#
_symmetry.space_group_name_H-M   'P 1'
#
loop_
_entity.id
_entity.type
_entity.pdbx_description
1 polymer ?
#
loop_
_entity_poly.entity_id
_entity_poly.type
_entity_poly.pdbx_seq_one_letter_code
_entity_poly.pdbx_strand_id
1 'polypeptide(L)'
;METFKDVISGDQLVLVDFFATWCQPCKMMHPILEQVKIVLGDRIRIIKVDVDKYGVTANQYGIQSVPTLMLFKHGEVLWRTSRVVQKAELLATIDPFLR
;
A
#
# COMPACT_ATOMS: atom_id res chain seq x y z
N MET A 1 14.84 15.11 2.85
CA MET A 1 13.54 14.56 3.27
C MET A 1 12.95 13.68 2.18
N GLU A 2 12.50 12.52 2.54
CA GLU A 2 11.88 11.59 1.60
C GLU A 2 10.46 12.04 1.25
N THR A 3 10.16 12.19 -0.05
CA THR A 3 8.80 12.47 -0.51
C THR A 3 8.11 11.15 -0.88
N PHE A 4 6.80 11.19 -1.06
CA PHE A 4 6.06 10.02 -1.53
C PHE A 4 6.62 9.51 -2.86
N LYS A 5 6.91 10.42 -3.79
CA LYS A 5 7.48 10.07 -5.09
C LYS A 5 8.85 9.39 -4.93
N ASP A 6 9.68 9.88 -4.01
CA ASP A 6 10.98 9.26 -3.74
C ASP A 6 10.80 7.82 -3.24
N VAL A 7 9.86 7.60 -2.33
CA VAL A 7 9.61 6.29 -1.74
C VAL A 7 9.22 5.27 -2.80
N ILE A 8 8.29 5.62 -3.70
CA ILE A 8 7.76 4.67 -4.68
C ILE A 8 8.68 4.49 -5.90
N SER A 9 9.67 5.35 -6.09
CA SER A 9 10.51 5.36 -7.31
C SER A 9 11.73 4.46 -7.24
N GLY A 10 12.01 3.88 -6.08
CA GLY A 10 13.20 3.04 -5.89
C GLY A 10 13.04 1.62 -6.41
N ASP A 11 14.08 0.82 -6.20
CA ASP A 11 14.13 -0.58 -6.62
C ASP A 11 13.30 -1.51 -5.74
N GLN A 12 13.00 -1.08 -4.53
CA GLN A 12 12.25 -1.88 -3.57
C GLN A 12 10.76 -1.86 -3.93
N LEU A 13 10.10 -3.01 -3.76
CA LEU A 13 8.64 -3.05 -3.81
C LEU A 13 8.07 -2.21 -2.67
N VAL A 14 7.07 -1.40 -2.98
CA VAL A 14 6.39 -0.57 -1.98
C VAL A 14 4.89 -0.84 -2.06
N LEU A 15 4.33 -1.27 -0.95
CA LEU A 15 2.88 -1.43 -0.81
C LEU A 15 2.36 -0.22 -0.04
N VAL A 16 1.45 0.52 -0.67
CA VAL A 16 0.85 1.72 -0.08
C VAL A 16 -0.58 1.41 0.34
N ASP A 17 -0.90 1.71 1.59
CA ASP A 17 -2.25 1.60 2.14
C ASP A 17 -2.81 3.01 2.31
N PHE A 18 -3.72 3.41 1.41
CA PHE A 18 -4.45 4.66 1.52
C PHE A 18 -5.64 4.42 2.45
N PHE A 19 -5.66 5.11 3.56
CA PHE A 19 -6.65 4.90 4.62
C PHE A 19 -7.22 6.21 5.15
N ALA A 20 -8.27 6.11 5.95
CA ALA A 20 -8.78 7.22 6.75
C ALA A 20 -8.99 6.73 8.19
N THR A 21 -8.84 7.64 9.14
CA THR A 21 -8.96 7.28 10.57
C THR A 21 -10.37 6.86 10.95
N TRP A 22 -11.39 7.35 10.23
CA TRP A 22 -12.80 7.04 10.47
C TRP A 22 -13.27 5.75 9.78
N CYS A 23 -12.42 5.13 8.98
CA CYS A 23 -12.77 4.00 8.11
C CYS A 23 -12.61 2.68 8.85
N GLN A 24 -13.71 1.96 9.13
CA GLN A 24 -13.66 0.67 9.81
C GLN A 24 -12.95 -0.43 9.00
N PRO A 25 -13.25 -0.59 7.70
CA PRO A 25 -12.50 -1.59 6.90
C PRO A 25 -10.99 -1.32 6.88
N CYS A 26 -10.57 -0.05 6.92
CA CYS A 26 -9.16 0.30 6.97
C CYS A 26 -8.49 -0.25 8.21
N LYS A 27 -9.20 -0.27 9.34
CA LYS A 27 -8.67 -0.80 10.61
C LYS A 27 -8.42 -2.30 10.51
N MET A 28 -9.15 -3.00 9.68
CA MET A 28 -8.95 -4.44 9.44
C MET A 28 -7.68 -4.69 8.64
N MET A 29 -7.28 -3.75 7.78
CA MET A 29 -6.07 -3.90 6.97
C MET A 29 -4.79 -3.78 7.79
N HIS A 30 -4.77 -2.99 8.86
CA HIS A 30 -3.55 -2.75 9.62
C HIS A 30 -2.90 -4.05 10.12
N PRO A 31 -3.62 -4.95 10.83
CA PRO A 31 -3.00 -6.21 11.28
C PRO A 31 -2.62 -7.13 10.12
N ILE A 32 -3.38 -7.10 9.02
CA ILE A 32 -3.05 -7.91 7.83
C ILE A 32 -1.70 -7.45 7.26
N LEU A 33 -1.51 -6.14 7.14
CA LEU A 33 -0.26 -5.57 6.61
C LEU A 33 0.92 -5.87 7.52
N GLU A 34 0.72 -5.84 8.84
CA GLU A 34 1.77 -6.22 9.80
C GLU A 34 2.21 -7.66 9.58
N GLN A 35 1.28 -8.57 9.37
CA GLN A 35 1.59 -9.97 9.12
C GLN A 35 2.29 -10.19 7.79
N VAL A 36 1.89 -9.47 6.76
CA VAL A 36 2.57 -9.50 5.46
C VAL A 36 4.02 -9.03 5.62
N LYS A 37 4.24 -7.97 6.39
CA LYS A 37 5.59 -7.45 6.65
C LYS A 37 6.45 -8.48 7.40
N ILE A 38 5.87 -9.19 8.36
CA ILE A 38 6.58 -10.25 9.08
C ILE A 38 7.05 -11.35 8.11
N VAL A 39 6.19 -11.75 7.18
CA VAL A 39 6.52 -12.81 6.21
C VAL A 39 7.58 -12.35 5.22
N LEU A 40 7.43 -11.13 4.66
CA LEU A 40 8.27 -10.66 3.56
C LEU A 40 9.52 -9.92 4.02
N GLY A 41 9.53 -9.38 5.22
CA GLY A 41 10.68 -8.67 5.77
C GLY A 41 11.11 -7.51 4.88
N ASP A 42 12.40 -7.46 4.59
CA ASP A 42 13.00 -6.36 3.82
C ASP A 42 12.74 -6.44 2.32
N ARG A 43 12.06 -7.47 1.86
CA ARG A 43 11.70 -7.61 0.45
C ARG A 43 10.58 -6.67 0.02
N ILE A 44 9.95 -6.00 0.99
CA ILE A 44 8.89 -5.04 0.72
C ILE A 44 8.95 -3.90 1.74
N ARG A 45 8.60 -2.71 1.29
CA ARG A 45 8.34 -1.57 2.18
C ARG A 45 6.83 -1.33 2.20
N ILE A 46 6.26 -1.17 3.38
CA ILE A 46 4.83 -0.90 3.54
C ILE A 46 4.68 0.49 4.14
N ILE A 47 3.93 1.35 3.47
CA ILE A 47 3.63 2.70 3.98
C ILE A 47 2.13 2.91 4.02
N LYS A 48 1.70 3.76 4.94
CA LYS A 48 0.31 4.12 5.12
C LYS A 48 0.14 5.60 4.88
N VAL A 49 -0.85 5.97 4.07
CA VAL A 49 -1.12 7.36 3.71
C VAL A 49 -2.55 7.69 4.11
N ASP A 50 -2.68 8.61 5.06
CA ASP A 50 -3.98 9.14 5.50
C ASP A 50 -4.51 10.09 4.41
N VAL A 51 -5.62 9.72 3.77
CA VAL A 51 -6.16 10.50 2.66
C VAL A 51 -6.68 11.88 3.07
N ASP A 52 -7.07 12.04 4.33
CA ASP A 52 -7.52 13.34 4.82
C ASP A 52 -6.32 14.26 5.08
N LYS A 53 -5.22 13.70 5.55
CA LYS A 53 -4.01 14.45 5.83
C LYS A 53 -3.21 14.75 4.56
N TYR A 54 -3.17 13.81 3.63
CA TYR A 54 -2.39 13.92 2.39
C TYR A 54 -3.33 13.90 1.18
N GLY A 55 -4.31 14.82 1.18
CA GLY A 55 -5.34 14.89 0.14
C GLY A 55 -4.78 15.11 -1.25
N VAL A 56 -3.70 15.88 -1.39
CA VAL A 56 -3.08 16.13 -2.71
C VAL A 56 -2.54 14.83 -3.30
N THR A 57 -1.80 14.05 -2.50
CA THR A 57 -1.26 12.76 -2.93
C THR A 57 -2.39 11.80 -3.29
N ALA A 58 -3.40 11.69 -2.42
CA ALA A 58 -4.55 10.82 -2.67
C ALA A 58 -5.24 11.20 -3.98
N ASN A 59 -5.42 12.49 -4.23
CA ASN A 59 -6.07 12.98 -5.43
C ASN A 59 -5.25 12.67 -6.69
N GLN A 60 -3.92 12.79 -6.61
CA GLN A 60 -3.02 12.47 -7.72
C GLN A 60 -3.17 11.03 -8.18
N TYR A 61 -3.44 10.11 -7.27
CA TYR A 61 -3.59 8.69 -7.58
C TYR A 61 -5.05 8.27 -7.72
N GLY A 62 -5.97 9.22 -7.75
CA GLY A 62 -7.38 8.96 -7.99
C GLY A 62 -8.03 8.11 -6.90
N ILE A 63 -7.65 8.33 -5.64
CA ILE A 63 -8.21 7.58 -4.51
C ILE A 63 -9.62 8.09 -4.24
N GLN A 64 -10.62 7.27 -4.53
CA GLN A 64 -12.04 7.62 -4.36
C GLN A 64 -12.70 6.91 -3.18
N SER A 65 -12.07 5.85 -2.70
CA SER A 65 -12.59 5.07 -1.57
C SER A 65 -11.43 4.54 -0.75
N VAL A 66 -11.70 4.20 0.51
CA VAL A 66 -10.71 3.62 1.42
C VAL A 66 -11.25 2.31 2.00
N PRO A 67 -10.40 1.31 2.25
CA PRO A 67 -8.98 1.31 1.94
C PRO A 67 -8.71 1.14 0.44
N THR A 68 -7.64 1.73 -0.06
CA THR A 68 -7.12 1.43 -1.39
C THR A 68 -5.66 1.02 -1.23
N LEU A 69 -5.32 -0.13 -1.75
CA LEU A 69 -3.96 -0.64 -1.75
C LEU A 69 -3.35 -0.48 -3.13
N MET A 70 -2.11 -0.03 -3.18
CA MET A 70 -1.37 0.10 -4.43
C MET A 70 0.03 -0.48 -4.24
N LEU A 71 0.47 -1.28 -5.21
CA LEU A 71 1.82 -1.83 -5.20
C LEU A 71 2.65 -1.10 -6.27
N PHE A 72 3.80 -0.59 -5.86
CA PHE A 72 4.70 0.19 -6.72
C PHE A 72 6.08 -0.44 -6.79
N LYS A 73 6.74 -0.24 -7.93
CA LYS A 73 8.18 -0.45 -8.11
C LYS A 73 8.65 0.47 -9.22
N HIS A 74 9.79 1.13 -9.03
CA HIS A 74 10.34 2.09 -10.00
C HIS A 74 9.33 3.18 -10.41
N GLY A 75 8.46 3.59 -9.49
CA GLY A 75 7.45 4.60 -9.74
C GLY A 75 6.23 4.10 -10.51
N GLU A 76 6.21 2.84 -10.90
CA GLU A 76 5.12 2.25 -11.67
C GLU A 76 4.12 1.53 -10.76
N VAL A 77 2.83 1.66 -11.08
CA VAL A 77 1.76 0.93 -10.40
C VAL A 77 1.72 -0.48 -10.97
N LEU A 78 2.02 -1.46 -10.14
CA LEU A 78 1.98 -2.88 -10.52
C LEU A 78 0.62 -3.50 -10.26
N TRP A 79 -0.09 -3.01 -9.26
CA TRP A 79 -1.38 -3.55 -8.85
C TRP A 79 -2.12 -2.55 -7.98
N ARG A 80 -3.44 -2.59 -8.04
CA ARG A 80 -4.29 -1.69 -7.26
C ARG A 80 -5.62 -2.39 -6.95
N THR A 81 -6.13 -2.18 -5.73
CA THR A 81 -7.47 -2.63 -5.36
C THR A 81 -8.06 -1.70 -4.28
N SER A 82 -9.38 -1.61 -4.23
CA SER A 82 -10.08 -0.75 -3.27
C SER A 82 -11.01 -1.57 -2.39
N ARG A 83 -10.44 -2.52 -1.65
CA ARG A 83 -11.16 -3.38 -0.73
C ARG A 83 -10.21 -3.95 0.30
N VAL A 84 -10.76 -4.58 1.35
CA VAL A 84 -9.95 -5.36 2.29
C VAL A 84 -9.47 -6.62 1.58
N VAL A 85 -8.17 -6.91 1.71
CA VAL A 85 -7.56 -8.10 1.11
C VAL A 85 -6.97 -8.93 2.25
N GLN A 86 -7.32 -10.21 2.28
CA GLN A 86 -6.80 -11.11 3.31
C GLN A 86 -5.33 -11.45 3.05
N LYS A 87 -4.64 -11.88 4.10
CA LYS A 87 -3.19 -12.14 4.07
C LYS A 87 -2.77 -13.05 2.93
N ALA A 88 -3.46 -14.18 2.77
CA ALA A 88 -3.09 -15.19 1.77
C ALA A 88 -3.20 -14.63 0.34
N GLU A 89 -4.28 -13.92 0.04
CA GLU A 89 -4.47 -13.30 -1.27
C GLU A 89 -3.41 -12.23 -1.51
N LEU A 90 -3.11 -11.42 -0.51
CA LEU A 90 -2.14 -10.33 -0.63
C LEU A 90 -0.74 -10.88 -0.88
N LEU A 91 -0.34 -11.92 -0.15
CA LEU A 91 0.95 -12.58 -0.37
C LEU A 91 1.04 -13.19 -1.77
N ALA A 92 -0.02 -13.84 -2.23
CA ALA A 92 -0.07 -14.42 -3.57
C ALA A 92 0.03 -13.35 -4.67
N THR A 93 -0.60 -12.19 -4.44
CA THR A 93 -0.56 -11.06 -5.38
C THR A 93 0.85 -10.47 -5.48
N ILE A 94 1.53 -10.36 -4.36
CA ILE A 94 2.88 -9.77 -4.29
C ILE A 94 3.95 -10.71 -4.84
N ASP A 95 3.79 -12.01 -4.62
CA ASP A 95 4.82 -13.02 -4.92
C ASP A 95 5.45 -12.91 -6.32
N PRO A 96 4.68 -12.74 -7.41
CA PRO A 96 5.29 -12.62 -8.75
C PRO A 96 6.28 -11.48 -8.89
N PHE A 97 6.10 -10.41 -8.11
CA PHE A 97 6.93 -9.22 -8.19
C PHE A 97 8.18 -9.28 -7.30
N LEU A 98 8.28 -10.32 -6.47
CA LEU A 98 9.47 -10.54 -5.63
C LEU A 98 10.61 -11.23 -6.35
N ARG A 99 10.36 -11.74 -7.53
CA ARG A 99 11.29 -12.56 -8.30
C ARG A 99 12.20 -11.75 -9.20
#